data_6970ec0fcab9bf3150d77fcfbd9105b8
#
_entry.id   6970ec0fcab9bf3150d77fcfbd9105b8
#
_cell.length_a   1.000
_cell.length_b   1.000
_cell.length_c   1.000
_cell.angle_alpha   90.00
_cell.angle_beta   90.00
_cell.angle_gamma   90.00
#
_symmetry.space_group_name_H-M   'P 1'
#
loop_
_entity.id
_entity.type
_entity.pdbx_description
1 polymer ?
#
loop_
_entity_poly.entity_id
_entity_poly.type
_entity_poly.pdbx_seq_one_letter_code
_entity_poly.pdbx_strand_id
1 'polypeptide(L)'
;FFDVENAPKVIGGRYGLGSKDVTPTDIKTVFDNLTSENPKNNFTLGIVDDVTNTSLEKSEPIKIAQPGTVRCKFWGLGSDGTVGANKQAIKIIGDNTNKYAQAYFAYDSKKSGGITMSHLRFGDAPIRSTYLIDEADYIACHNQSYVNQYDLLKGLKDGGIFVLNTIWNEAELDQYLPAKMKKFIAENNINFYTVNATKIAQEIGLGSRI
;
A
#
# COMPACT_ATOMS: atom_id res chain seq x y z
N PHE A 1 10.72 -16.56 -36.33
CA PHE A 1 9.53 -17.13 -35.69
C PHE A 1 8.22 -16.52 -36.22
N PHE A 2 8.26 -15.32 -36.80
CA PHE A 2 7.09 -14.66 -37.38
C PHE A 2 7.36 -14.31 -38.83
N ASP A 3 6.35 -14.44 -39.67
CA ASP A 3 6.39 -13.95 -41.03
C ASP A 3 6.51 -12.41 -41.01
N VAL A 4 7.36 -11.83 -41.85
CA VAL A 4 7.68 -10.39 -41.80
C VAL A 4 6.42 -9.52 -41.95
N GLU A 5 5.45 -10.00 -42.76
CA GLU A 5 4.18 -9.31 -43.01
C GLU A 5 3.23 -9.35 -41.80
N ASN A 6 3.36 -10.35 -40.93
CA ASN A 6 2.51 -10.57 -39.76
C ASN A 6 3.28 -10.46 -38.42
N ALA A 7 4.49 -9.91 -38.42
CA ALA A 7 5.28 -9.78 -37.21
C ALA A 7 4.59 -8.81 -36.22
N PRO A 8 4.44 -9.21 -34.95
CA PRO A 8 3.90 -8.31 -33.95
C PRO A 8 4.85 -7.14 -33.71
N LYS A 9 4.31 -5.96 -33.40
CA LYS A 9 5.09 -4.82 -32.98
C LYS A 9 5.70 -5.11 -31.60
N VAL A 10 7.01 -5.05 -31.50
CA VAL A 10 7.76 -5.33 -30.25
C VAL A 10 8.55 -4.09 -29.85
N ILE A 11 8.40 -3.69 -28.60
CA ILE A 11 9.22 -2.64 -27.97
C ILE A 11 9.83 -3.19 -26.68
N GLY A 12 11.06 -2.79 -26.38
CA GLY A 12 11.76 -3.16 -25.17
C GLY A 12 11.81 -2.02 -24.16
N GLY A 13 11.86 -2.35 -22.89
CA GLY A 13 11.98 -1.35 -21.82
C GLY A 13 12.51 -1.91 -20.52
N ARG A 14 12.90 -1.02 -19.62
CA ARG A 14 13.38 -1.31 -18.27
C ARG A 14 12.40 -0.72 -17.25
N TYR A 15 11.97 -1.53 -16.30
CA TYR A 15 11.06 -1.15 -15.23
C TYR A 15 11.46 -1.84 -13.92
N GLY A 16 10.87 -1.45 -12.78
CA GLY A 16 11.26 -1.95 -11.46
C GLY A 16 12.64 -1.45 -11.00
N LEU A 17 13.16 -0.39 -11.61
CA LEU A 17 14.49 0.17 -11.30
C LEU A 17 14.47 0.88 -9.95
N GLY A 18 15.59 0.81 -9.21
CA GLY A 18 15.72 1.47 -7.92
C GLY A 18 14.70 0.96 -6.89
N SER A 19 14.34 -0.32 -6.94
CA SER A 19 13.33 -0.95 -6.07
C SER A 19 11.94 -0.28 -6.15
N LYS A 20 11.61 0.32 -7.30
CA LYS A 20 10.27 0.89 -7.55
C LYS A 20 9.30 -0.22 -7.95
N ASP A 21 8.17 -0.26 -7.27
CA ASP A 21 7.08 -1.16 -7.65
C ASP A 21 6.49 -0.78 -9.00
N VAL A 22 6.11 -1.79 -9.78
CA VAL A 22 5.38 -1.61 -11.03
C VAL A 22 3.89 -1.59 -10.73
N THR A 23 3.25 -0.48 -11.06
CA THR A 23 1.83 -0.27 -10.82
C THR A 23 1.00 -0.55 -12.08
N PRO A 24 -0.33 -0.73 -11.96
CA PRO A 24 -1.22 -0.82 -13.11
C PRO A 24 -1.11 0.38 -14.07
N THR A 25 -0.91 1.58 -13.52
CA THR A 25 -0.67 2.78 -14.32
C THR A 25 0.63 2.69 -15.13
N ASP A 26 1.68 2.12 -14.55
CA ASP A 26 2.94 1.89 -15.26
C ASP A 26 2.74 0.93 -16.44
N ILE A 27 1.98 -0.15 -16.25
CA ILE A 27 1.63 -1.09 -17.33
C ILE A 27 0.81 -0.39 -18.42
N LYS A 28 -0.20 0.41 -18.03
CA LYS A 28 -0.95 1.22 -18.99
C LYS A 28 -0.03 2.12 -19.81
N THR A 29 0.91 2.80 -19.16
CA THR A 29 1.89 3.67 -19.83
C THR A 29 2.70 2.93 -20.91
N VAL A 30 3.07 1.68 -20.65
CA VAL A 30 3.76 0.85 -21.66
C VAL A 30 2.86 0.54 -22.85
N PHE A 31 1.59 0.21 -22.62
CA PHE A 31 0.63 -0.03 -23.70
C PHE A 31 0.32 1.25 -24.49
N ASP A 32 0.18 2.38 -23.82
CA ASP A 32 -0.01 3.67 -24.49
C ASP A 32 1.18 4.01 -25.39
N ASN A 33 2.41 3.79 -24.91
CA ASN A 33 3.61 3.92 -25.73
C ASN A 33 3.61 2.95 -26.94
N LEU A 34 3.26 1.67 -26.73
CA LEU A 34 3.24 0.68 -27.81
C LEU A 34 2.27 1.06 -28.93
N THR A 35 1.14 1.68 -28.59
CA THR A 35 0.09 2.08 -29.54
C THR A 35 0.30 3.46 -30.15
N SER A 36 1.27 4.24 -29.68
CA SER A 36 1.61 5.54 -30.24
C SER A 36 2.14 5.43 -31.68
N GLU A 37 2.08 6.53 -32.44
CA GLU A 37 2.62 6.59 -33.80
C GLU A 37 4.13 6.27 -33.85
N ASN A 38 4.88 6.83 -32.89
CA ASN A 38 6.34 6.66 -32.78
C ASN A 38 6.70 6.09 -31.40
N PRO A 39 6.51 4.80 -31.13
CA PRO A 39 6.76 4.23 -29.82
C PRO A 39 8.26 4.26 -29.49
N LYS A 40 8.55 4.77 -28.29
CA LYS A 40 9.90 4.76 -27.74
C LYS A 40 10.33 3.31 -27.47
N ASN A 41 11.43 2.89 -28.05
CA ASN A 41 12.06 1.60 -27.77
C ASN A 41 13.21 1.79 -26.77
N ASN A 42 13.56 0.74 -26.03
CA ASN A 42 14.56 0.79 -24.95
C ASN A 42 14.25 1.86 -23.88
N PHE A 43 12.97 2.04 -23.60
CA PHE A 43 12.49 3.01 -22.61
C PHE A 43 12.83 2.62 -21.17
N THR A 44 12.81 3.61 -20.27
CA THR A 44 12.80 3.42 -18.83
C THR A 44 11.45 3.86 -18.27
N LEU A 45 10.99 3.15 -17.22
CA LEU A 45 9.71 3.43 -16.56
C LEU A 45 9.90 3.51 -15.03
N GLY A 46 9.21 4.44 -14.40
CA GLY A 46 9.21 4.60 -12.94
C GLY A 46 10.35 5.45 -12.39
N ILE A 47 11.33 5.82 -13.21
CA ILE A 47 12.38 6.79 -12.90
C ILE A 47 12.48 7.81 -14.02
N VAL A 48 13.02 8.98 -13.71
CA VAL A 48 13.44 9.95 -14.73
C VAL A 48 14.89 9.69 -15.05
N ASP A 49 15.17 9.35 -16.31
CA ASP A 49 16.51 9.19 -16.86
C ASP A 49 16.80 10.39 -17.75
N ASP A 50 17.52 11.36 -17.20
CA ASP A 50 17.88 12.60 -17.85
C ASP A 50 19.18 12.52 -18.67
N VAL A 51 19.88 11.38 -18.59
CA VAL A 51 21.11 11.11 -19.35
C VAL A 51 20.79 10.61 -20.76
N THR A 52 19.96 9.57 -20.85
CA THR A 52 19.59 8.96 -22.14
C THR A 52 18.23 9.44 -22.66
N ASN A 53 17.46 10.12 -21.83
CA ASN A 53 16.13 10.65 -22.17
C ASN A 53 15.16 9.58 -22.67
N THR A 54 15.29 8.35 -22.17
CA THR A 54 14.45 7.20 -22.55
C THR A 54 13.24 7.00 -21.66
N SER A 55 13.09 7.81 -20.61
CA SER A 55 11.95 7.70 -19.69
C SER A 55 10.61 7.92 -20.38
N LEU A 56 9.63 7.10 -20.02
CA LEU A 56 8.24 7.35 -20.38
C LEU A 56 7.61 8.26 -19.33
N GLU A 57 6.85 9.23 -19.80
CA GLU A 57 5.96 10.00 -18.95
C GLU A 57 4.77 9.12 -18.54
N LYS A 58 4.46 9.10 -17.24
CA LYS A 58 3.38 8.25 -16.73
C LYS A 58 2.03 8.73 -17.25
N SER A 59 1.22 7.76 -17.70
CA SER A 59 -0.18 7.99 -18.02
C SER A 59 -0.98 8.41 -16.78
N GLU A 60 -2.18 8.94 -16.99
CA GLU A 60 -3.12 9.24 -15.90
C GLU A 60 -3.39 7.99 -15.04
N PRO A 61 -3.43 8.16 -13.71
CA PRO A 61 -3.66 7.05 -12.79
C PRO A 61 -4.97 6.32 -13.08
N ILE A 62 -4.90 4.99 -13.10
CA ILE A 62 -6.08 4.14 -13.31
C ILE A 62 -6.44 3.40 -12.02
N LYS A 63 -7.75 3.26 -11.80
CA LYS A 63 -8.31 2.47 -10.70
C LYS A 63 -8.84 1.17 -11.26
N ILE A 64 -8.22 0.05 -10.90
CA ILE A 64 -8.59 -1.29 -11.39
C ILE A 64 -9.09 -2.23 -10.28
N ALA A 65 -9.22 -1.74 -9.06
CA ALA A 65 -9.79 -2.51 -7.97
C ALA A 65 -11.25 -2.88 -8.30
N GLN A 66 -11.60 -4.15 -8.08
CA GLN A 66 -12.98 -4.61 -8.23
C GLN A 66 -13.89 -3.87 -7.27
N PRO A 67 -15.09 -3.46 -7.71
CA PRO A 67 -16.10 -2.88 -6.81
C PRO A 67 -16.36 -3.80 -5.60
N GLY A 68 -16.54 -3.21 -4.42
CA GLY A 68 -16.78 -3.98 -3.19
C GLY A 68 -15.54 -4.64 -2.57
N THR A 69 -14.34 -4.46 -3.15
CA THR A 69 -13.10 -4.89 -2.51
C THR A 69 -12.69 -3.90 -1.43
N VAL A 70 -12.56 -4.39 -0.21
CA VAL A 70 -11.97 -3.64 0.92
C VAL A 70 -10.45 -3.80 0.88
N ARG A 71 -9.74 -2.68 1.01
CA ARG A 71 -8.27 -2.60 0.91
C ARG A 71 -7.70 -2.00 2.18
N CYS A 72 -6.87 -2.78 2.88
CA CYS A 72 -6.31 -2.40 4.17
C CYS A 72 -4.79 -2.36 4.10
N LYS A 73 -4.19 -1.31 4.69
CA LYS A 73 -2.75 -1.21 4.92
C LYS A 73 -2.45 -1.19 6.41
N PHE A 74 -1.42 -1.91 6.81
CA PHE A 74 -0.98 -1.95 8.21
C PHE A 74 0.50 -1.64 8.28
N TRP A 75 0.84 -0.64 9.08
CA TRP A 75 2.20 -0.23 9.36
C TRP A 75 2.64 -0.81 10.69
N GLY A 76 3.73 -1.54 10.69
CA GLY A 76 4.29 -2.18 11.88
C GLY A 76 5.80 -2.08 11.95
N LEU A 77 6.33 -2.40 13.12
CA LEU A 77 7.76 -2.54 13.35
C LEU A 77 8.16 -4.01 13.21
N GLY A 78 9.28 -4.27 12.60
CA GLY A 78 9.81 -5.64 12.50
C GLY A 78 9.90 -6.31 13.88
N SER A 79 9.29 -7.49 13.99
CA SER A 79 9.19 -8.30 15.22
C SER A 79 8.20 -7.78 16.28
N ASP A 80 7.30 -6.86 15.94
CA ASP A 80 6.25 -6.37 16.85
C ASP A 80 4.98 -7.24 16.88
N GLY A 81 4.89 -8.26 16.00
CA GLY A 81 3.73 -9.14 15.89
C GLY A 81 2.72 -8.71 14.80
N THR A 82 2.82 -7.51 14.25
CA THR A 82 1.90 -6.99 13.22
C THR A 82 1.68 -7.95 12.05
N VAL A 83 2.75 -8.50 11.49
CA VAL A 83 2.66 -9.41 10.34
C VAL A 83 1.94 -10.71 10.73
N GLY A 84 2.24 -11.26 11.91
CA GLY A 84 1.57 -12.46 12.44
C GLY A 84 0.07 -12.24 12.63
N ALA A 85 -0.31 -11.13 13.25
CA ALA A 85 -1.70 -10.74 13.46
C ALA A 85 -2.45 -10.57 12.11
N ASN A 86 -1.84 -9.91 11.13
CA ASN A 86 -2.44 -9.71 9.83
C ASN A 86 -2.56 -11.00 9.00
N LYS A 87 -1.61 -11.93 9.13
CA LYS A 87 -1.73 -13.28 8.55
C LYS A 87 -2.92 -14.03 9.14
N GLN A 88 -3.11 -13.93 10.45
CA GLN A 88 -4.25 -14.55 11.11
C GLN A 88 -5.57 -13.89 10.73
N ALA A 89 -5.61 -12.55 10.68
CA ALA A 89 -6.81 -11.80 10.30
C ALA A 89 -7.30 -12.18 8.89
N ILE A 90 -6.40 -12.20 7.90
CA ILE A 90 -6.79 -12.55 6.52
C ILE A 90 -7.20 -14.01 6.39
N LYS A 91 -6.60 -14.92 7.19
CA LYS A 91 -7.01 -16.32 7.26
C LYS A 91 -8.41 -16.47 7.88
N ILE A 92 -8.70 -15.75 8.97
CA ILE A 92 -10.02 -15.76 9.60
C ILE A 92 -11.09 -15.28 8.60
N ILE A 93 -10.82 -14.22 7.84
CA ILE A 93 -11.73 -13.73 6.81
C ILE A 93 -11.97 -14.79 5.74
N GLY A 94 -10.91 -15.42 5.22
CA GLY A 94 -11.02 -16.44 4.19
C GLY A 94 -11.71 -17.73 4.66
N ASP A 95 -11.43 -18.17 5.89
CA ASP A 95 -11.95 -19.43 6.43
C ASP A 95 -13.41 -19.31 6.95
N ASN A 96 -13.83 -18.12 7.41
CA ASN A 96 -15.12 -17.91 8.07
C ASN A 96 -16.12 -17.05 7.31
N THR A 97 -15.78 -16.64 6.09
CA THR A 97 -16.68 -15.87 5.21
C THR A 97 -16.62 -16.40 3.79
N ASN A 98 -17.60 -16.04 2.96
CA ASN A 98 -17.60 -16.34 1.52
C ASN A 98 -16.76 -15.35 0.71
N LYS A 99 -15.91 -14.55 1.35
CA LYS A 99 -15.10 -13.54 0.66
C LYS A 99 -13.80 -14.13 0.13
N TYR A 100 -13.43 -13.66 -1.05
CA TYR A 100 -12.06 -13.83 -1.54
C TYR A 100 -11.13 -12.95 -0.72
N ALA A 101 -9.94 -13.46 -0.40
CA ALA A 101 -8.98 -12.79 0.44
C ALA A 101 -7.56 -12.89 -0.14
N GLN A 102 -6.81 -11.80 -0.07
CA GLN A 102 -5.42 -11.73 -0.52
C GLN A 102 -4.60 -10.91 0.47
N ALA A 103 -3.39 -11.37 0.77
CA ALA A 103 -2.44 -10.59 1.56
C ALA A 103 -1.06 -10.57 0.90
N TYR A 104 -0.38 -9.44 1.05
CA TYR A 104 1.02 -9.27 0.70
C TYR A 104 1.73 -8.54 1.84
N PHE A 105 2.95 -8.98 2.17
CA PHE A 105 3.73 -8.44 3.28
C PHE A 105 5.05 -7.91 2.75
N ALA A 106 5.22 -6.60 2.81
CA ALA A 106 6.47 -5.93 2.48
C ALA A 106 7.31 -5.74 3.75
N TYR A 107 8.59 -6.03 3.64
CA TYR A 107 9.56 -5.91 4.72
C TYR A 107 10.72 -5.01 4.30
N ASP A 108 11.22 -4.21 5.24
CA ASP A 108 12.53 -3.60 5.09
C ASP A 108 13.62 -4.69 5.14
N SER A 109 14.73 -4.48 4.46
CA SER A 109 15.88 -5.39 4.45
C SER A 109 16.55 -5.58 5.82
N LYS A 110 16.28 -4.72 6.80
CA LYS A 110 16.75 -4.87 8.17
C LYS A 110 16.03 -6.00 8.90
N LYS A 111 16.77 -6.93 9.50
CA LYS A 111 16.22 -8.09 10.23
C LYS A 111 15.39 -7.72 11.47
N SER A 112 15.70 -6.62 12.13
CA SER A 112 14.96 -6.13 13.31
C SER A 112 14.90 -4.60 13.31
N GLY A 113 13.80 -4.04 13.79
CA GLY A 113 13.59 -2.60 13.84
C GLY A 113 13.32 -1.95 12.48
N GLY A 114 13.20 -2.73 11.40
CA GLY A 114 12.77 -2.26 10.10
C GLY A 114 11.26 -2.10 10.03
N ILE A 115 10.80 -1.27 9.11
CA ILE A 115 9.37 -1.09 8.87
C ILE A 115 8.78 -2.32 8.19
N THR A 116 7.55 -2.68 8.57
CA THR A 116 6.74 -3.68 7.86
C THR A 116 5.47 -3.05 7.35
N MET A 117 5.05 -3.43 6.16
CA MET A 117 3.82 -2.99 5.57
C MET A 117 3.01 -4.19 5.07
N SER A 118 1.85 -4.41 5.69
CA SER A 118 0.93 -5.47 5.27
C SER A 118 -0.17 -4.87 4.40
N HIS A 119 -0.43 -5.51 3.27
CA HIS A 119 -1.49 -5.14 2.32
C HIS A 119 -2.51 -6.27 2.28
N LEU A 120 -3.71 -6.02 2.76
CA LEU A 120 -4.80 -6.99 2.78
C LEU A 120 -5.94 -6.51 1.87
N ARG A 121 -6.45 -7.44 1.07
CA ARG A 121 -7.65 -7.22 0.25
C ARG A 121 -8.65 -8.33 0.51
N PHE A 122 -9.92 -7.98 0.63
CA PHE A 122 -10.99 -8.97 0.67
C PHE A 122 -12.27 -8.41 0.04
N GLY A 123 -13.09 -9.28 -0.54
CA GLY A 123 -14.31 -8.86 -1.26
C GLY A 123 -15.07 -10.03 -1.83
N ASP A 124 -16.18 -9.74 -2.50
CA ASP A 124 -17.10 -10.75 -3.02
C ASP A 124 -16.70 -11.31 -4.40
N ALA A 125 -15.72 -10.70 -5.05
CA ALA A 125 -15.20 -11.14 -6.35
C ALA A 125 -13.75 -11.65 -6.23
N PRO A 126 -13.29 -12.55 -7.13
CA PRO A 126 -11.92 -13.04 -7.14
C PRO A 126 -10.90 -11.90 -7.22
N ILE A 127 -9.93 -11.89 -6.30
CA ILE A 127 -8.88 -10.88 -6.23
C ILE A 127 -7.65 -11.37 -6.98
N ARG A 128 -7.28 -10.69 -8.06
CA ARG A 128 -6.12 -11.00 -8.91
C ARG A 128 -5.13 -9.83 -8.97
N SER A 129 -4.97 -9.14 -7.83
CA SER A 129 -4.14 -7.94 -7.71
C SER A 129 -2.70 -8.32 -7.36
N THR A 130 -1.78 -8.19 -8.31
CA THR A 130 -0.34 -8.49 -8.16
C THR A 130 0.48 -7.24 -7.81
N TYR A 131 -0.16 -6.16 -7.42
CA TYR A 131 0.43 -4.85 -7.09
C TYR A 131 0.06 -4.45 -5.66
N LEU A 132 0.85 -3.55 -5.08
CA LEU A 132 0.62 -3.01 -3.74
C LEU A 132 -0.65 -2.14 -3.72
N ILE A 133 -1.23 -1.98 -2.53
CA ILE A 133 -2.36 -1.07 -2.33
C ILE A 133 -1.84 0.36 -2.35
N ASP A 134 -2.25 1.14 -3.31
CA ASP A 134 -2.01 2.57 -3.44
C ASP A 134 -3.16 3.40 -2.82
N GLU A 135 -4.42 2.95 -3.01
CA GLU A 135 -5.61 3.55 -2.42
C GLU A 135 -6.25 2.57 -1.43
N ALA A 136 -6.38 2.97 -0.16
CA ALA A 136 -6.86 2.16 0.94
C ALA A 136 -8.20 2.64 1.50
N ASP A 137 -9.03 1.72 1.95
CA ASP A 137 -10.26 1.99 2.70
C ASP A 137 -9.98 2.07 4.20
N TYR A 138 -8.92 1.37 4.65
CA TYR A 138 -8.50 1.26 6.03
C TYR A 138 -6.98 1.31 6.15
N ILE A 139 -6.48 2.12 7.06
CA ILE A 139 -5.05 2.14 7.43
C ILE A 139 -4.94 1.98 8.95
N ALA A 140 -4.07 1.07 9.41
CA ALA A 140 -3.67 1.00 10.79
C ALA A 140 -2.16 1.23 10.95
N CYS A 141 -1.79 1.93 12.02
CA CYS A 141 -0.40 2.10 12.40
C CYS A 141 -0.21 1.58 13.83
N HIS A 142 0.61 0.55 13.98
CA HIS A 142 0.83 -0.13 15.26
C HIS A 142 1.97 0.50 16.09
N ASN A 143 2.72 1.45 15.50
CA ASN A 143 3.78 2.18 16.20
C ASN A 143 3.55 3.69 16.12
N GLN A 144 3.20 4.31 17.27
CA GLN A 144 2.91 5.75 17.32
C GLN A 144 4.06 6.65 16.88
N SER A 145 5.34 6.21 16.97
CA SER A 145 6.48 7.01 16.54
C SER A 145 6.49 7.29 15.03
N TYR A 146 5.76 6.50 14.25
CA TYR A 146 5.70 6.60 12.79
C TYR A 146 4.93 7.82 12.30
N VAL A 147 4.10 8.44 13.14
CA VAL A 147 3.32 9.65 12.75
C VAL A 147 4.21 10.82 12.32
N ASN A 148 5.43 10.89 12.86
CA ASN A 148 6.42 11.92 12.53
C ASN A 148 7.47 11.47 11.50
N GLN A 149 7.46 10.19 11.09
CA GLN A 149 8.51 9.61 10.25
C GLN A 149 8.00 9.31 8.84
N TYR A 150 6.73 8.96 8.71
CA TYR A 150 6.15 8.49 7.46
C TYR A 150 4.85 9.19 7.12
N ASP A 151 4.52 9.25 5.83
CA ASP A 151 3.23 9.73 5.36
C ASP A 151 2.19 8.59 5.44
N LEU A 152 1.77 8.29 6.67
CA LEU A 152 0.93 7.13 6.97
C LEU A 152 -0.42 7.16 6.23
N LEU A 153 -0.99 8.35 6.04
CA LEU A 153 -2.32 8.52 5.47
C LEU A 153 -2.32 8.60 3.94
N LYS A 154 -1.14 8.50 3.31
CA LYS A 154 -1.03 8.54 1.85
C LYS A 154 -1.86 7.43 1.21
N GLY A 155 -2.82 7.84 0.38
CA GLY A 155 -3.73 6.94 -0.32
C GLY A 155 -4.91 6.43 0.52
N LEU A 156 -5.15 6.96 1.72
CA LEU A 156 -6.41 6.72 2.43
C LEU A 156 -7.51 7.52 1.74
N LYS A 157 -8.62 6.86 1.43
CA LYS A 157 -9.78 7.48 0.77
C LYS A 157 -10.47 8.49 1.68
N ASP A 158 -11.19 9.43 1.07
CA ASP A 158 -12.19 10.24 1.76
C ASP A 158 -13.21 9.33 2.50
N GLY A 159 -13.53 9.67 3.74
CA GLY A 159 -14.36 8.85 4.62
C GLY A 159 -13.71 7.55 5.10
N GLY A 160 -12.44 7.30 4.77
CA GLY A 160 -11.71 6.10 5.17
C GLY A 160 -11.48 6.00 6.67
N ILE A 161 -10.94 4.86 7.10
CA ILE A 161 -10.68 4.58 8.52
C ILE A 161 -9.18 4.62 8.78
N PHE A 162 -8.76 5.38 9.80
CA PHE A 162 -7.41 5.35 10.34
C PHE A 162 -7.40 4.91 11.79
N VAL A 163 -6.60 3.90 12.13
CA VAL A 163 -6.44 3.40 13.50
C VAL A 163 -4.98 3.57 13.91
N LEU A 164 -4.75 4.22 15.05
CA LEU A 164 -3.43 4.39 15.63
C LEU A 164 -3.32 3.63 16.95
N ASN A 165 -2.37 2.70 17.05
CA ASN A 165 -2.00 2.12 18.33
C ASN A 165 -1.13 3.12 19.10
N THR A 166 -1.67 3.67 20.19
CA THR A 166 -1.01 4.72 20.96
C THR A 166 -1.46 4.70 22.43
N ILE A 167 -0.60 5.18 23.28
CA ILE A 167 -0.90 5.44 24.68
C ILE A 167 -1.43 6.86 24.92
N TRP A 168 -1.38 7.73 23.91
CA TRP A 168 -1.73 9.14 24.01
C TRP A 168 -3.22 9.33 24.30
N ASN A 169 -3.51 10.21 25.25
CA ASN A 169 -4.86 10.72 25.47
C ASN A 169 -5.20 11.83 24.44
N GLU A 170 -6.40 12.38 24.50
CA GLU A 170 -6.89 13.38 23.54
C GLU A 170 -6.02 14.65 23.49
N ALA A 171 -5.61 15.16 24.64
CA ALA A 171 -4.74 16.35 24.70
C ALA A 171 -3.36 16.08 24.13
N GLU A 172 -2.79 14.91 24.40
CA GLU A 172 -1.51 14.47 23.86
C GLU A 172 -1.60 14.21 22.36
N LEU A 173 -2.71 13.67 21.85
CA LEU A 173 -2.96 13.51 20.40
C LEU A 173 -2.95 14.88 19.71
N ASP A 174 -3.60 15.88 20.29
CA ASP A 174 -3.58 17.24 19.73
C ASP A 174 -2.16 17.84 19.73
N GLN A 175 -1.37 17.56 20.75
CA GLN A 175 0.01 18.02 20.84
C GLN A 175 0.96 17.30 19.89
N TYR A 176 0.88 15.95 19.77
CA TYR A 176 1.90 15.13 19.13
C TYR A 176 1.59 14.76 17.67
N LEU A 177 0.32 14.79 17.25
CA LEU A 177 0.00 14.54 15.85
C LEU A 177 0.47 15.71 14.96
N PRO A 178 1.19 15.43 13.87
CA PRO A 178 1.61 16.47 12.93
C PRO A 178 0.43 17.26 12.38
N ALA A 179 0.60 18.58 12.26
CA ALA A 179 -0.45 19.47 11.70
C ALA A 179 -0.94 19.02 10.32
N LYS A 180 -0.02 18.52 9.47
CA LYS A 180 -0.37 17.95 8.14
C LYS A 180 -1.34 16.77 8.29
N MET A 181 -1.11 15.89 9.27
CA MET A 181 -1.95 14.71 9.50
C MET A 181 -3.33 15.13 10.03
N LYS A 182 -3.39 16.05 11.01
CA LYS A 182 -4.65 16.59 11.54
C LYS A 182 -5.47 17.24 10.42
N LYS A 183 -4.82 18.05 9.59
CA LYS A 183 -5.45 18.69 8.43
C LYS A 183 -6.02 17.65 7.46
N PHE A 184 -5.25 16.62 7.10
CA PHE A 184 -5.71 15.55 6.22
C PHE A 184 -6.93 14.81 6.79
N ILE A 185 -6.90 14.47 8.08
CA ILE A 185 -8.02 13.81 8.78
C ILE A 185 -9.30 14.64 8.67
N ALA A 186 -9.20 15.95 8.91
CA ALA A 186 -10.36 16.84 8.87
C ALA A 186 -10.89 17.08 7.45
N GLU A 187 -9.99 17.32 6.48
CA GLU A 187 -10.38 17.66 5.09
C GLU A 187 -10.92 16.45 4.31
N ASN A 188 -10.53 15.23 4.68
CA ASN A 188 -10.96 14.00 4.01
C ASN A 188 -11.94 13.16 4.86
N ASN A 189 -12.60 13.77 5.84
CA ASN A 189 -13.62 13.11 6.68
C ASN A 189 -13.16 11.75 7.25
N ILE A 190 -11.89 11.62 7.64
CA ILE A 190 -11.32 10.36 8.09
C ILE A 190 -11.91 9.96 9.45
N ASN A 191 -12.39 8.73 9.53
CA ASN A 191 -12.79 8.13 10.79
C ASN A 191 -11.55 7.70 11.57
N PHE A 192 -11.10 8.55 12.48
CA PHE A 192 -9.90 8.34 13.28
C PHE A 192 -10.20 7.64 14.59
N TYR A 193 -9.52 6.54 14.87
CA TYR A 193 -9.63 5.77 16.11
C TYR A 193 -8.26 5.54 16.71
N THR A 194 -8.23 5.44 18.05
CA THR A 194 -7.04 5.06 18.80
C THR A 194 -7.29 3.79 19.59
N VAL A 195 -6.24 3.02 19.81
CA VAL A 195 -6.25 1.83 20.65
C VAL A 195 -4.96 1.77 21.45
N ASN A 196 -5.05 1.44 22.74
CA ASN A 196 -3.87 1.10 23.54
C ASN A 196 -3.79 -0.42 23.67
N ALA A 197 -3.24 -1.06 22.62
CA ALA A 197 -3.16 -2.51 22.54
C ALA A 197 -2.27 -3.11 23.63
N THR A 198 -1.22 -2.39 24.08
CA THR A 198 -0.36 -2.83 25.16
C THR A 198 -1.11 -2.92 26.49
N LYS A 199 -1.94 -1.91 26.80
CA LYS A 199 -2.79 -1.92 28.00
C LYS A 199 -3.79 -3.10 27.95
N ILE A 200 -4.46 -3.29 26.84
CA ILE A 200 -5.41 -4.40 26.65
C ILE A 200 -4.71 -5.75 26.84
N ALA A 201 -3.52 -5.94 26.25
CA ALA A 201 -2.74 -7.16 26.40
C ALA A 201 -2.36 -7.44 27.87
N GLN A 202 -1.96 -6.40 28.60
CA GLN A 202 -1.65 -6.51 30.03
C GLN A 202 -2.90 -6.91 30.86
N GLU A 203 -4.03 -6.28 30.60
CA GLU A 203 -5.29 -6.54 31.31
C GLU A 203 -5.78 -7.99 31.14
N ILE A 204 -5.52 -8.62 29.99
CA ILE A 204 -5.87 -10.01 29.72
C ILE A 204 -4.75 -11.01 30.03
N GLY A 205 -3.66 -10.56 30.64
CA GLY A 205 -2.56 -11.42 31.09
C GLY A 205 -1.55 -11.86 30.02
N LEU A 206 -1.53 -11.23 28.84
CA LEU A 206 -0.57 -11.54 27.76
C LEU A 206 0.77 -10.81 27.90
N GLY A 207 0.96 -10.03 28.97
CA GLY A 207 2.17 -9.22 29.19
C GLY A 207 2.21 -7.98 28.30
N SER A 208 3.43 -7.46 28.05
CA SER A 208 3.63 -6.23 27.28
C SER A 208 3.99 -6.47 25.80
N ARG A 209 3.97 -7.71 25.33
CA ARG A 209 4.19 -8.04 23.92
C ARG A 209 2.85 -8.11 23.22
N ILE A 210 2.76 -7.35 22.15
CA ILE A 210 1.59 -7.33 21.25
C ILE A 210 1.71 -8.48 20.26
#